data_dd522ab811b86b43a0643bccea1d8c89
#
_entry.id   dd522ab811b86b43a0643bccea1d8c89
#
_cell.length_a   1.000
_cell.length_b   1.000
_cell.length_c   1.000
_cell.angle_alpha   90.00
_cell.angle_beta   90.00
_cell.angle_gamma   90.00
#
_symmetry.space_group_name_H-M   'P 1'
#
loop_
_entity.id
_entity.type
_entity.pdbx_description
1 polymer ?
#
loop_
_entity_poly.entity_id
_entity_poly.type
_entity_poly.pdbx_seq_one_letter_code
_entity_poly.pdbx_strand_id
1 'polypeptide(L)'
;MIRISEIQLQLDGTEEDLKKQAASRLKIAPEKIRSLTLVKKSVDARKKDNVHFICTVDVDCPLERFPKDSKITQAEAYHYALPQGKPRALRPVVVGFGPAGLFAALILAQAGQRPVVFERGSAVENRQKQVAHFWKTGALNPACNVQFGEGGAGTFSDGKLNTGTKDSRARKVLEEFVGAGAPAEILYMAKPHIGTDRLPGAVKAIREQILSLGGEVHFDTAVQNILIKDENVTGVEVKPQDAAPYTVATDRLILAVGHSARDTFEMLYSLGIPMEQKPFSVGARIEHPQCMIDRAQYGKFAGHPNLGAADYKLAVHLENGRGVYTFCMCPGGSVVAAASEPGRLVTNGMSNFARNGENANAAILVGVEPQDFGDEHPLAGMYFQRRLESEAFRVGGENYFAPVQRVEDFLKRVPTKLLGDVKPTYLPGVTPCNLDDCLPDFVADSMRQGILLMNRKLNGFSYGDALLTAVETRSSSPVRVLRGENLQSLLAKGLFPCGEGAGYAGGIISAAVDGIKCAEQVILAP
;
A
#
# COMPACT_ATOMS: atom_id res chain seq x y z
N MET A 1 33.45 1.40 -2.75
CA MET A 1 32.81 2.71 -3.06
C MET A 1 32.65 3.52 -1.79
N ILE A 2 32.50 4.83 -1.89
CA ILE A 2 32.40 5.77 -0.77
C ILE A 2 31.05 6.43 -0.84
N ARG A 3 30.26 6.34 0.22
CA ARG A 3 28.96 6.98 0.34
C ARG A 3 29.09 8.36 0.96
N ILE A 4 28.50 9.36 0.29
CA ILE A 4 28.45 10.74 0.75
C ILE A 4 26.99 11.14 0.91
N SER A 5 26.59 11.45 2.13
CA SER A 5 25.22 11.83 2.47
C SER A 5 25.04 13.33 2.61
N GLU A 6 23.80 13.79 2.53
CA GLU A 6 23.40 15.19 2.76
C GLU A 6 24.09 16.18 1.80
N ILE A 7 24.23 15.81 0.53
CA ILE A 7 24.63 16.75 -0.51
C ILE A 7 23.41 17.57 -0.91
N GLN A 8 23.52 18.90 -0.78
CA GLN A 8 22.48 19.82 -1.21
C GLN A 8 22.59 20.08 -2.71
N LEU A 9 21.52 19.89 -3.47
CA LEU A 9 21.46 20.17 -4.90
C LEU A 9 20.30 21.15 -5.18
N GLN A 10 20.58 22.22 -5.91
CA GLN A 10 19.55 23.16 -6.37
C GLN A 10 18.53 22.43 -7.28
N LEU A 11 17.32 23.00 -7.44
CA LEU A 11 16.26 22.35 -8.24
C LEU A 11 16.69 22.12 -9.70
N ASP A 12 17.46 23.04 -10.27
CA ASP A 12 18.02 22.93 -11.63
C ASP A 12 19.43 22.33 -11.67
N GLY A 13 19.90 21.81 -10.53
CA GLY A 13 21.24 21.23 -10.42
C GLY A 13 21.37 19.91 -11.20
N THR A 14 22.53 19.70 -11.77
CA THR A 14 22.87 18.57 -12.65
C THR A 14 23.65 17.49 -11.92
N GLU A 15 23.88 16.35 -12.58
CA GLU A 15 24.80 15.31 -12.09
C GLU A 15 26.24 15.82 -11.95
N GLU A 16 26.66 16.72 -12.85
CA GLU A 16 27.97 17.36 -12.78
C GLU A 16 28.13 18.22 -11.51
N ASP A 17 27.05 18.89 -11.08
CA ASP A 17 27.05 19.65 -9.82
C ASP A 17 27.14 18.72 -8.61
N LEU A 18 26.48 17.57 -8.65
CA LEU A 18 26.64 16.53 -7.62
C LEU A 18 28.07 16.02 -7.56
N LYS A 19 28.69 15.77 -8.72
CA LYS A 19 30.07 15.31 -8.82
C LYS A 19 31.06 16.33 -8.25
N LYS A 20 30.89 17.62 -8.58
CA LYS A 20 31.71 18.72 -8.02
C LYS A 20 31.57 18.82 -6.50
N GLN A 21 30.34 18.72 -5.97
CA GLN A 21 30.10 18.78 -4.54
C GLN A 21 30.66 17.55 -3.81
N ALA A 22 30.52 16.35 -4.39
CA ALA A 22 31.10 15.13 -3.87
C ALA A 22 32.65 15.23 -3.81
N ALA A 23 33.27 15.70 -4.87
CA ALA A 23 34.72 15.92 -4.96
C ALA A 23 35.21 16.93 -3.88
N SER A 24 34.48 18.03 -3.72
CA SER A 24 34.75 19.02 -2.69
C SER A 24 34.70 18.42 -1.27
N ARG A 25 33.70 17.61 -0.96
CA ARG A 25 33.56 16.89 0.32
C ARG A 25 34.72 15.91 0.55
N LEU A 26 35.19 15.25 -0.50
CA LEU A 26 36.33 14.32 -0.46
C LEU A 26 37.68 15.02 -0.51
N LYS A 27 37.73 16.34 -0.78
CA LYS A 27 38.93 17.14 -1.01
C LYS A 27 39.82 16.60 -2.14
N ILE A 28 39.20 16.22 -3.24
CA ILE A 28 39.84 15.72 -4.47
C ILE A 28 39.38 16.55 -5.68
N ALA A 29 40.07 16.44 -6.79
CA ALA A 29 39.64 17.02 -8.06
C ALA A 29 38.44 16.18 -8.64
N PRO A 30 37.41 16.80 -9.23
CA PRO A 30 36.24 16.10 -9.76
C PRO A 30 36.57 14.98 -10.77
N GLU A 31 37.65 15.15 -11.53
CA GLU A 31 38.13 14.19 -12.52
C GLU A 31 38.63 12.87 -11.91
N LYS A 32 38.98 12.88 -10.61
CA LYS A 32 39.35 11.66 -9.88
C LYS A 32 38.15 10.78 -9.54
N ILE A 33 36.91 11.28 -9.64
CA ILE A 33 35.70 10.49 -9.48
C ILE A 33 35.45 9.73 -10.79
N ARG A 34 35.63 8.40 -10.77
CA ARG A 34 35.45 7.49 -11.91
C ARG A 34 33.99 7.24 -12.20
N SER A 35 33.18 7.05 -11.17
CA SER A 35 31.73 6.89 -11.27
C SER A 35 31.02 7.49 -10.06
N LEU A 36 29.79 7.97 -10.30
CA LEU A 36 28.89 8.47 -9.28
C LEU A 36 27.53 7.81 -9.48
N THR A 37 26.97 7.25 -8.39
CA THR A 37 25.65 6.65 -8.40
C THR A 37 24.77 7.35 -7.38
N LEU A 38 23.60 7.82 -7.80
CA LEU A 38 22.60 8.41 -6.92
C LEU A 38 21.91 7.32 -6.09
N VAL A 39 22.05 7.39 -4.76
CA VAL A 39 21.50 6.40 -3.82
C VAL A 39 20.21 6.88 -3.18
N LYS A 40 20.12 8.21 -2.94
CA LYS A 40 18.91 8.81 -2.37
C LYS A 40 18.77 10.24 -2.87
N LYS A 41 17.51 10.61 -3.21
CA LYS A 41 17.11 11.99 -3.54
C LYS A 41 15.82 12.33 -2.82
N SER A 42 15.81 13.44 -2.10
CA SER A 42 14.63 13.93 -1.39
C SER A 42 14.49 15.42 -1.56
N VAL A 43 13.25 15.94 -1.54
CA VAL A 43 12.98 17.38 -1.53
C VAL A 43 13.07 17.88 -0.09
N ASP A 44 13.81 18.96 0.14
CA ASP A 44 13.76 19.75 1.36
C ASP A 44 12.99 21.05 1.10
N ALA A 45 11.75 21.11 1.57
CA ALA A 45 10.86 22.25 1.47
C ALA A 45 10.49 22.84 2.84
N ARG A 46 11.29 22.58 3.87
CA ARG A 46 11.06 23.14 5.21
C ARG A 46 11.13 24.66 5.21
N LYS A 47 11.99 25.25 4.37
CA LYS A 47 12.06 26.69 4.13
C LYS A 47 11.48 27.00 2.75
N LYS A 48 10.34 27.70 2.72
CA LYS A 48 9.58 27.98 1.48
C LYS A 48 10.28 28.95 0.52
N ASP A 49 11.28 29.66 0.99
CA ASP A 49 12.15 30.56 0.22
C ASP A 49 13.39 29.87 -0.34
N ASN A 50 13.70 28.64 0.12
CA ASN A 50 14.88 27.87 -0.27
C ASN A 50 14.53 26.37 -0.39
N VAL A 51 13.74 26.00 -1.39
CA VAL A 51 13.43 24.60 -1.72
C VAL A 51 14.56 24.03 -2.57
N HIS A 52 15.08 22.86 -2.21
CA HIS A 52 16.19 22.20 -2.89
C HIS A 52 16.15 20.68 -2.67
N PHE A 53 17.01 19.94 -3.37
CA PHE A 53 17.18 18.51 -3.14
C PHE A 53 18.25 18.22 -2.10
N ILE A 54 18.06 17.17 -1.33
CA ILE A 54 19.08 16.53 -0.51
C ILE A 54 19.38 15.16 -1.12
N CYS A 55 20.64 14.95 -1.51
CA CYS A 55 21.11 13.76 -2.18
C CYS A 55 22.09 12.95 -1.33
N THR A 56 22.10 11.64 -1.54
CA THR A 56 23.16 10.72 -1.11
C THR A 56 23.69 10.04 -2.36
N VAL A 57 25.01 10.01 -2.50
CA VAL A 57 25.68 9.39 -3.64
C VAL A 57 26.73 8.39 -3.19
N ASP A 58 26.92 7.34 -3.99
CA ASP A 58 28.08 6.44 -3.89
C ASP A 58 29.05 6.80 -5.02
N VAL A 59 30.31 7.00 -4.65
CA VAL A 59 31.37 7.37 -5.60
C VAL A 59 32.49 6.34 -5.63
N ASP A 60 33.02 6.07 -6.82
CA ASP A 60 34.28 5.36 -7.01
C ASP A 60 35.39 6.36 -7.27
N CYS A 61 36.34 6.44 -6.37
CA CYS A 61 37.51 7.29 -6.49
C CYS A 61 38.68 6.75 -5.68
N PRO A 62 39.94 7.00 -6.10
CA PRO A 62 41.10 6.71 -5.27
C PRO A 62 41.16 7.73 -4.10
N LEU A 63 41.28 7.25 -2.88
CA LEU A 63 41.54 8.05 -1.69
C LEU A 63 42.83 7.62 -1.03
N GLU A 64 43.71 8.58 -0.75
CA GLU A 64 44.90 8.33 0.05
C GLU A 64 44.58 8.18 1.54
N ARG A 65 43.54 8.89 2.00
CA ARG A 65 43.06 8.84 3.39
C ARG A 65 41.55 9.01 3.44
N PHE A 66 40.89 8.16 4.23
CA PHE A 66 39.43 8.26 4.45
C PHE A 66 39.11 9.52 5.29
N PRO A 67 38.18 10.40 4.82
CA PRO A 67 37.83 11.61 5.54
C PRO A 67 37.20 11.32 6.92
N LYS A 68 37.54 12.14 7.92
CA LYS A 68 36.89 12.12 9.23
C LYS A 68 35.63 13.00 9.20
N ASP A 69 34.60 12.53 8.46
CA ASP A 69 33.29 13.18 8.37
C ASP A 69 32.22 12.11 8.54
N SER A 70 31.30 12.28 9.48
CA SER A 70 30.21 11.33 9.75
C SER A 70 29.24 11.16 8.59
N LYS A 71 29.27 12.06 7.60
CA LYS A 71 28.47 12.00 6.37
C LYS A 71 29.17 11.24 5.24
N ILE A 72 30.38 10.80 5.47
CA ILE A 72 31.19 10.03 4.52
C ILE A 72 31.45 8.67 5.13
N THR A 73 30.94 7.61 4.50
CA THR A 73 31.05 6.24 4.98
C THR A 73 31.49 5.31 3.86
N GLN A 74 32.01 4.16 4.20
CA GLN A 74 32.25 3.12 3.20
C GLN A 74 30.89 2.56 2.74
N ALA A 75 30.70 2.45 1.42
CA ALA A 75 29.51 1.86 0.82
C ALA A 75 29.77 0.38 0.49
N GLU A 76 28.90 -0.48 0.98
CA GLU A 76 28.86 -1.89 0.61
C GLU A 76 27.84 -2.11 -0.50
N ALA A 77 28.16 -2.96 -1.47
CA ALA A 77 27.22 -3.35 -2.49
C ALA A 77 26.11 -4.20 -1.87
N TYR A 78 24.86 -3.88 -2.17
CA TYR A 78 23.74 -4.73 -1.75
C TYR A 78 23.76 -6.04 -2.54
N HIS A 79 23.59 -7.12 -1.84
CA HIS A 79 23.39 -8.45 -2.41
C HIS A 79 22.31 -9.19 -1.64
N TYR A 80 21.30 -9.71 -2.34
CA TYR A 80 20.31 -10.61 -1.76
C TYR A 80 20.76 -12.06 -1.93
N ALA A 81 21.05 -12.74 -0.81
CA ALA A 81 21.40 -14.15 -0.81
C ALA A 81 20.13 -15.01 -0.86
N LEU A 82 19.82 -15.56 -2.04
CA LEU A 82 18.69 -16.48 -2.19
C LEU A 82 18.95 -17.77 -1.39
N PRO A 83 18.06 -18.17 -0.46
CA PRO A 83 18.21 -19.43 0.26
C PRO A 83 18.26 -20.63 -0.68
N GLN A 84 19.11 -21.59 -0.37
CA GLN A 84 19.22 -22.83 -1.12
C GLN A 84 18.44 -23.94 -0.39
N GLY A 85 17.59 -24.66 -1.11
CA GLY A 85 16.81 -25.78 -0.59
C GLY A 85 16.56 -26.81 -1.68
N LYS A 86 16.39 -28.07 -1.28
CA LYS A 86 16.01 -29.12 -2.24
C LYS A 86 14.57 -28.89 -2.71
N PRO A 87 14.26 -29.17 -3.99
CA PRO A 87 12.88 -29.17 -4.47
C PRO A 87 12.03 -30.14 -3.63
N ARG A 88 10.84 -29.68 -3.23
CA ARG A 88 9.93 -30.49 -2.42
C ARG A 88 9.15 -31.49 -3.27
N ALA A 89 8.77 -32.62 -2.65
CA ALA A 89 7.91 -33.62 -3.30
C ALA A 89 6.50 -33.06 -3.56
N LEU A 90 5.93 -32.37 -2.55
CA LEU A 90 4.70 -31.58 -2.71
C LEU A 90 5.07 -30.12 -3.00
N ARG A 91 4.42 -29.54 -3.99
CA ARG A 91 4.64 -28.15 -4.38
C ARG A 91 4.08 -27.19 -3.32
N PRO A 92 4.83 -26.15 -2.92
CA PRO A 92 4.28 -25.12 -2.06
C PRO A 92 3.09 -24.42 -2.72
N VAL A 93 2.03 -24.16 -1.94
CA VAL A 93 0.87 -23.39 -2.39
C VAL A 93 0.93 -21.99 -1.82
N VAL A 94 0.61 -20.99 -2.64
CA VAL A 94 0.45 -19.58 -2.26
C VAL A 94 -0.99 -19.17 -2.52
N VAL A 95 -1.68 -18.64 -1.52
CA VAL A 95 -3.08 -18.18 -1.62
C VAL A 95 -3.12 -16.66 -1.61
N GLY A 96 -3.61 -16.10 -2.71
CA GLY A 96 -3.62 -14.66 -2.98
C GLY A 96 -2.37 -14.21 -3.75
N PHE A 97 -2.58 -13.30 -4.71
CA PHE A 97 -1.51 -12.79 -5.60
C PHE A 97 -1.36 -11.27 -5.52
N GLY A 98 -1.60 -10.72 -4.29
CA GLY A 98 -1.19 -9.37 -3.89
C GLY A 98 0.33 -9.31 -3.61
N PRO A 99 0.88 -8.17 -3.14
CA PRO A 99 2.33 -8.01 -2.98
C PRO A 99 3.01 -9.11 -2.15
N ALA A 100 2.37 -9.59 -1.09
CA ALA A 100 2.92 -10.67 -0.26
C ALA A 100 3.01 -11.99 -1.05
N GLY A 101 1.91 -12.41 -1.68
CA GLY A 101 1.87 -13.66 -2.45
C GLY A 101 2.71 -13.62 -3.72
N LEU A 102 2.73 -12.47 -4.42
CA LEU A 102 3.54 -12.23 -5.61
C LEU A 102 5.04 -12.44 -5.31
N PHE A 103 5.55 -11.80 -4.24
CA PHE A 103 6.96 -11.91 -3.87
C PHE A 103 7.29 -13.25 -3.19
N ALA A 104 6.35 -13.85 -2.46
CA ALA A 104 6.52 -15.22 -1.96
C ALA A 104 6.67 -16.21 -3.12
N ALA A 105 5.79 -16.16 -4.11
CA ALA A 105 5.83 -17.02 -5.29
C ALA A 105 7.10 -16.79 -6.12
N LEU A 106 7.53 -15.52 -6.28
CA LEU A 106 8.75 -15.18 -7.02
C LEU A 106 10.00 -15.82 -6.36
N ILE A 107 10.16 -15.65 -5.04
CA ILE A 107 11.32 -16.22 -4.31
C ILE A 107 11.30 -17.73 -4.33
N LEU A 108 10.13 -18.37 -4.14
CA LEU A 108 9.98 -19.81 -4.27
C LEU A 108 10.36 -20.30 -5.67
N ALA A 109 9.93 -19.61 -6.72
CA ALA A 109 10.25 -19.94 -8.10
C ALA A 109 11.75 -19.78 -8.40
N GLN A 110 12.37 -18.66 -7.97
CA GLN A 110 13.81 -18.41 -8.10
C GLN A 110 14.63 -19.50 -7.37
N ALA A 111 14.13 -20.03 -6.25
CA ALA A 111 14.76 -21.15 -5.52
C ALA A 111 14.41 -22.54 -6.08
N GLY A 112 13.74 -22.63 -7.24
CA GLY A 112 13.40 -23.91 -7.88
C GLY A 112 12.28 -24.71 -7.22
N GLN A 113 11.48 -24.11 -6.32
CA GLN A 113 10.40 -24.80 -5.58
C GLN A 113 9.10 -24.96 -6.38
N ARG A 114 8.99 -24.35 -7.55
CA ARG A 114 7.83 -24.46 -8.47
C ARG A 114 6.47 -24.24 -7.77
N PRO A 115 6.22 -23.04 -7.18
CA PRO A 115 5.00 -22.77 -6.42
C PRO A 115 3.74 -22.90 -7.29
N VAL A 116 2.60 -23.22 -6.65
CA VAL A 116 1.27 -23.13 -7.24
C VAL A 116 0.53 -21.99 -6.54
N VAL A 117 0.08 -21.00 -7.32
CA VAL A 117 -0.60 -19.82 -6.79
C VAL A 117 -2.07 -19.87 -7.14
N PHE A 118 -2.95 -19.59 -6.17
CA PHE A 118 -4.39 -19.41 -6.37
C PHE A 118 -4.78 -17.96 -6.04
N GLU A 119 -5.38 -17.29 -7.03
CA GLU A 119 -5.94 -15.93 -6.88
C GLU A 119 -7.43 -15.98 -7.24
N ARG A 120 -8.28 -15.44 -6.33
CA ARG A 120 -9.73 -15.45 -6.52
C ARG A 120 -10.20 -14.58 -7.68
N GLY A 121 -9.50 -13.47 -7.92
CA GLY A 121 -9.80 -12.56 -9.01
C GLY A 121 -9.01 -12.85 -10.27
N SER A 122 -9.29 -12.07 -11.30
CA SER A 122 -8.72 -12.26 -12.63
C SER A 122 -7.29 -11.73 -12.74
N ALA A 123 -6.60 -12.19 -13.80
CA ALA A 123 -5.35 -11.59 -14.27
C ALA A 123 -5.53 -10.08 -14.53
N VAL A 124 -4.46 -9.32 -14.39
CA VAL A 124 -4.51 -7.85 -14.38
C VAL A 124 -5.15 -7.26 -15.64
N GLU A 125 -5.00 -7.89 -16.79
CA GLU A 125 -5.58 -7.46 -18.06
C GLU A 125 -7.12 -7.50 -18.07
N ASN A 126 -7.71 -8.51 -17.45
CA ASN A 126 -9.16 -8.63 -17.30
C ASN A 126 -9.66 -7.84 -16.09
N ARG A 127 -8.89 -7.83 -15.00
CA ARG A 127 -9.19 -7.07 -13.80
C ARG A 127 -9.37 -5.58 -14.08
N GLN A 128 -8.49 -4.97 -14.89
CA GLN A 128 -8.62 -3.57 -15.28
C GLN A 128 -9.97 -3.28 -15.96
N LYS A 129 -10.44 -4.19 -16.85
CA LYS A 129 -11.74 -4.05 -17.51
C LYS A 129 -12.90 -4.13 -16.52
N GLN A 130 -12.84 -5.08 -15.57
CA GLN A 130 -13.89 -5.27 -14.57
C GLN A 130 -13.98 -4.10 -13.59
N VAL A 131 -12.83 -3.57 -13.15
CA VAL A 131 -12.77 -2.38 -12.29
C VAL A 131 -13.31 -1.15 -13.01
N ALA A 132 -12.90 -0.92 -14.26
CA ALA A 132 -13.42 0.18 -15.08
C ALA A 132 -14.93 0.05 -15.32
N HIS A 133 -15.44 -1.16 -15.51
CA HIS A 133 -16.88 -1.43 -15.64
C HIS A 133 -17.62 -1.08 -14.35
N PHE A 134 -17.12 -1.51 -13.19
CA PHE A 134 -17.69 -1.15 -11.89
C PHE A 134 -17.73 0.37 -11.67
N TRP A 135 -16.62 1.07 -11.93
CA TRP A 135 -16.57 2.53 -11.78
C TRP A 135 -17.53 3.28 -12.70
N LYS A 136 -17.80 2.71 -13.88
CA LYS A 136 -18.74 3.31 -14.84
C LYS A 136 -20.21 3.02 -14.53
N THR A 137 -20.52 1.84 -14.00
CA THR A 137 -21.90 1.33 -13.95
C THR A 137 -22.42 1.04 -12.55
N GLY A 138 -21.54 0.96 -11.53
CA GLY A 138 -21.89 0.48 -10.20
C GLY A 138 -22.07 -1.05 -10.12
N ALA A 139 -21.85 -1.80 -11.21
CA ALA A 139 -21.97 -3.26 -11.20
C ALA A 139 -20.72 -3.92 -10.61
N LEU A 140 -20.79 -4.25 -9.31
CA LEU A 140 -19.68 -4.86 -8.57
C LEU A 140 -19.54 -6.36 -8.91
N ASN A 141 -18.30 -6.79 -9.23
CA ASN A 141 -17.91 -8.20 -9.18
C ASN A 141 -17.25 -8.51 -7.82
N PRO A 142 -17.87 -9.29 -6.91
CA PRO A 142 -17.31 -9.60 -5.60
C PRO A 142 -16.00 -10.41 -5.66
N ALA A 143 -15.78 -11.17 -6.71
CA ALA A 143 -14.58 -11.99 -6.87
C ALA A 143 -13.41 -11.21 -7.47
N CYS A 144 -13.68 -10.17 -8.29
CA CYS A 144 -12.64 -9.40 -8.99
C CYS A 144 -12.96 -7.90 -8.99
N ASN A 145 -12.19 -7.11 -8.24
CA ASN A 145 -12.43 -5.68 -7.99
C ASN A 145 -11.13 -4.97 -7.56
N VAL A 146 -11.22 -3.79 -6.93
CA VAL A 146 -10.04 -3.05 -6.42
C VAL A 146 -9.29 -3.80 -5.31
N GLN A 147 -9.94 -4.71 -4.59
CA GLN A 147 -9.32 -5.47 -3.50
C GLN A 147 -8.77 -6.83 -3.97
N PHE A 148 -9.43 -7.49 -4.90
CA PHE A 148 -9.13 -8.85 -5.35
C PHE A 148 -8.73 -8.90 -6.82
N GLY A 149 -7.78 -9.79 -7.11
CA GLY A 149 -7.18 -9.99 -8.41
C GLY A 149 -5.67 -9.76 -8.39
N GLU A 150 -5.02 -10.05 -9.49
CA GLU A 150 -3.57 -9.96 -9.65
C GLU A 150 -2.99 -8.63 -9.19
N GLY A 151 -1.96 -8.68 -8.34
CA GLY A 151 -1.32 -7.52 -7.73
C GLY A 151 -2.03 -6.95 -6.50
N GLY A 152 -3.22 -7.49 -6.13
CA GLY A 152 -3.98 -7.07 -4.94
C GLY A 152 -4.43 -5.61 -4.97
N ALA A 153 -4.84 -5.06 -3.82
CA ALA A 153 -5.31 -3.68 -3.71
C ALA A 153 -4.25 -2.62 -4.13
N GLY A 154 -2.97 -2.97 -4.05
CA GLY A 154 -1.86 -2.09 -4.46
C GLY A 154 -1.90 -1.67 -5.91
N THR A 155 -2.43 -2.50 -6.82
CA THR A 155 -2.49 -2.25 -8.26
C THR A 155 -3.33 -1.01 -8.62
N PHE A 156 -4.39 -0.74 -7.85
CA PHE A 156 -5.28 0.41 -8.02
C PHE A 156 -5.06 1.45 -6.93
N SER A 157 -3.80 1.80 -6.67
CA SER A 157 -3.38 2.81 -5.71
C SER A 157 -2.35 3.76 -6.35
N ASP A 158 -1.79 4.70 -5.59
CA ASP A 158 -0.63 5.48 -6.04
C ASP A 158 0.65 4.63 -6.24
N GLY A 159 0.61 3.37 -5.78
CA GLY A 159 1.77 2.49 -5.88
C GLY A 159 2.96 2.95 -5.04
N LYS A 160 2.70 3.53 -3.86
CA LYS A 160 3.76 3.98 -2.94
C LYS A 160 4.59 2.80 -2.46
N LEU A 161 5.90 2.98 -2.54
CA LEU A 161 6.90 2.00 -2.10
C LEU A 161 7.62 2.46 -0.83
N ASN A 162 7.04 3.41 -0.10
CA ASN A 162 7.57 3.85 1.19
C ASN A 162 7.37 2.76 2.23
N THR A 163 8.37 2.56 3.08
CA THR A 163 8.29 1.61 4.18
C THR A 163 8.99 2.15 5.41
N GLY A 164 8.48 1.81 6.59
CA GLY A 164 9.14 2.05 7.87
C GLY A 164 10.12 0.94 8.27
N THR A 165 10.12 -0.19 7.54
CA THR A 165 11.04 -1.29 7.84
C THR A 165 12.47 -0.97 7.40
N LYS A 166 13.44 -1.41 8.21
CA LYS A 166 14.87 -1.38 7.88
C LYS A 166 15.36 -2.71 7.29
N ASP A 167 14.44 -3.64 6.98
CA ASP A 167 14.78 -4.93 6.42
C ASP A 167 15.39 -4.78 5.03
N SER A 168 16.54 -5.37 4.82
CA SER A 168 17.30 -5.29 3.56
C SER A 168 16.55 -5.87 2.35
N ARG A 169 15.58 -6.77 2.58
CA ARG A 169 14.72 -7.34 1.54
C ARG A 169 13.88 -6.29 0.82
N ALA A 170 13.65 -5.12 1.45
CA ALA A 170 13.00 -4.00 0.79
C ALA A 170 13.75 -3.56 -0.49
N ARG A 171 15.08 -3.64 -0.48
CA ARG A 171 15.89 -3.34 -1.67
C ARG A 171 15.68 -4.39 -2.76
N LYS A 172 15.62 -5.68 -2.41
CA LYS A 172 15.29 -6.77 -3.34
C LYS A 172 13.94 -6.52 -4.03
N VAL A 173 12.92 -6.11 -3.27
CA VAL A 173 11.60 -5.78 -3.84
C VAL A 173 11.69 -4.66 -4.87
N LEU A 174 12.42 -3.57 -4.57
CA LEU A 174 12.60 -2.46 -5.52
C LEU A 174 13.35 -2.89 -6.78
N GLU A 175 14.40 -3.70 -6.65
CA GLU A 175 15.18 -4.22 -7.78
C GLU A 175 14.36 -5.13 -8.68
N GLU A 176 13.51 -6.01 -8.12
CA GLU A 176 12.60 -6.85 -8.90
C GLU A 176 11.54 -6.01 -9.64
N PHE A 177 10.99 -4.97 -9.02
CA PHE A 177 10.09 -4.06 -9.72
C PHE A 177 10.78 -3.34 -10.89
N VAL A 178 12.03 -2.87 -10.71
CA VAL A 178 12.79 -2.25 -11.80
C VAL A 178 13.09 -3.28 -12.90
N GLY A 179 13.50 -4.50 -12.55
CA GLY A 179 13.67 -5.59 -13.48
C GLY A 179 12.40 -5.95 -14.26
N ALA A 180 11.24 -5.72 -13.66
CA ALA A 180 9.91 -5.89 -14.24
C ALA A 180 9.41 -4.64 -15.01
N GLY A 181 10.25 -3.64 -15.25
CA GLY A 181 9.93 -2.46 -16.05
C GLY A 181 9.38 -1.25 -15.27
N ALA A 182 9.41 -1.29 -13.93
CA ALA A 182 9.11 -0.09 -13.15
C ALA A 182 10.21 0.98 -13.33
N PRO A 183 9.89 2.27 -13.09
CA PRO A 183 10.86 3.35 -13.23
C PRO A 183 12.09 3.17 -12.34
N ALA A 184 13.29 3.27 -12.90
CA ALA A 184 14.54 3.09 -12.17
C ALA A 184 14.72 4.06 -11.00
N GLU A 185 14.04 5.21 -11.04
CA GLU A 185 14.09 6.22 -9.97
C GLU A 185 13.53 5.73 -8.63
N ILE A 186 12.71 4.66 -8.60
CA ILE A 186 12.26 4.07 -7.33
C ILE A 186 13.41 3.54 -6.47
N LEU A 187 14.57 3.30 -7.06
CA LEU A 187 15.76 2.84 -6.35
C LEU A 187 16.44 3.93 -5.51
N TYR A 188 16.19 5.21 -5.83
CA TYR A 188 16.85 6.34 -5.15
C TYR A 188 15.91 7.44 -4.66
N MET A 189 14.66 7.52 -5.14
CA MET A 189 13.72 8.50 -4.62
C MET A 189 13.36 8.20 -3.16
N ALA A 190 13.38 9.20 -2.28
CA ALA A 190 13.05 9.02 -0.86
C ALA A 190 11.57 8.68 -0.63
N LYS A 191 10.70 9.03 -1.59
CA LYS A 191 9.27 8.70 -1.61
C LYS A 191 8.93 8.03 -2.95
N PRO A 192 9.42 6.79 -3.19
CA PRO A 192 9.24 6.11 -4.45
C PRO A 192 7.79 5.70 -4.67
N HIS A 193 7.32 5.75 -5.91
CA HIS A 193 6.01 5.27 -6.35
C HIS A 193 6.08 4.78 -7.80
N ILE A 194 5.13 3.94 -8.19
CA ILE A 194 5.05 3.39 -9.55
C ILE A 194 3.87 3.97 -10.31
N GLY A 195 2.77 4.30 -9.63
CA GLY A 195 1.53 4.76 -10.22
C GLY A 195 0.60 3.63 -10.67
N THR A 196 -0.70 3.89 -10.63
CA THR A 196 -1.72 2.90 -11.00
C THR A 196 -1.72 2.54 -12.48
N ASP A 197 -1.15 3.41 -13.33
CA ASP A 197 -0.99 3.22 -14.78
C ASP A 197 0.16 2.29 -15.16
N ARG A 198 1.22 2.21 -14.34
CA ARG A 198 2.43 1.41 -14.64
C ARG A 198 2.51 0.12 -13.84
N LEU A 199 1.94 0.08 -12.65
CA LEU A 199 2.00 -1.08 -11.76
C LEU A 199 1.43 -2.37 -12.38
N PRO A 200 0.32 -2.34 -13.18
CA PRO A 200 -0.18 -3.53 -13.88
C PRO A 200 0.87 -4.21 -14.77
N GLY A 201 1.65 -3.45 -15.51
CA GLY A 201 2.72 -3.97 -16.37
C GLY A 201 3.83 -4.66 -15.57
N ALA A 202 4.26 -4.05 -14.47
CA ALA A 202 5.29 -4.62 -13.60
C ALA A 202 4.83 -5.92 -12.92
N VAL A 203 3.59 -5.96 -12.43
CA VAL A 203 3.00 -7.16 -11.82
C VAL A 203 2.90 -8.30 -12.83
N LYS A 204 2.44 -8.02 -14.06
CA LYS A 204 2.41 -8.99 -15.17
C LYS A 204 3.79 -9.55 -15.48
N ALA A 205 4.81 -8.71 -15.58
CA ALA A 205 6.17 -9.16 -15.88
C ALA A 205 6.73 -10.09 -14.77
N ILE A 206 6.44 -9.82 -13.50
CA ILE A 206 6.81 -10.72 -12.38
C ILE A 206 6.06 -12.05 -12.49
N ARG A 207 4.77 -12.06 -12.83
CA ARG A 207 4.02 -13.30 -13.11
C ARG A 207 4.69 -14.12 -14.21
N GLU A 208 5.03 -13.49 -15.34
CA GLU A 208 5.69 -14.15 -16.46
C GLU A 208 7.04 -14.77 -16.05
N GLN A 209 7.79 -14.10 -15.19
CA GLN A 209 9.02 -14.64 -14.60
C GLN A 209 8.73 -15.88 -13.73
N ILE A 210 7.72 -15.84 -12.85
CA ILE A 210 7.33 -17.00 -12.04
C ILE A 210 6.98 -18.20 -12.92
N LEU A 211 6.18 -17.98 -13.98
CA LEU A 211 5.80 -19.02 -14.93
C LEU A 211 7.03 -19.61 -15.67
N SER A 212 7.95 -18.76 -16.12
CA SER A 212 9.17 -19.19 -16.81
C SER A 212 10.10 -20.04 -15.93
N LEU A 213 10.02 -19.86 -14.60
CA LEU A 213 10.75 -20.63 -13.60
C LEU A 213 10.01 -21.90 -13.13
N GLY A 214 8.90 -22.28 -13.80
CA GLY A 214 8.13 -23.49 -13.54
C GLY A 214 7.08 -23.36 -12.43
N GLY A 215 6.77 -22.15 -11.99
CA GLY A 215 5.60 -21.88 -11.15
C GLY A 215 4.30 -21.95 -11.95
N GLU A 216 3.16 -22.01 -11.27
CA GLU A 216 1.82 -21.97 -11.84
C GLU A 216 0.98 -20.90 -11.14
N VAL A 217 0.13 -20.19 -11.90
CA VAL A 217 -0.79 -19.19 -11.35
C VAL A 217 -2.19 -19.45 -11.89
N HIS A 218 -3.13 -19.74 -10.99
CA HIS A 218 -4.53 -20.01 -11.28
C HIS A 218 -5.37 -18.81 -10.84
N PHE A 219 -5.83 -18.03 -11.81
CA PHE A 219 -6.79 -16.93 -11.60
C PHE A 219 -8.21 -17.41 -11.54
N ASP A 220 -9.12 -16.52 -11.12
CA ASP A 220 -10.54 -16.79 -10.99
C ASP A 220 -10.82 -18.07 -10.19
N THR A 221 -9.93 -18.35 -9.20
CA THR A 221 -9.94 -19.57 -8.40
C THR A 221 -9.77 -19.24 -6.91
N ALA A 222 -10.84 -19.38 -6.15
CA ALA A 222 -10.84 -19.10 -4.71
C ALA A 222 -10.46 -20.36 -3.92
N VAL A 223 -9.62 -20.19 -2.89
CA VAL A 223 -9.44 -21.23 -1.86
C VAL A 223 -10.61 -21.15 -0.90
N GLN A 224 -11.37 -22.23 -0.77
CA GLN A 224 -12.56 -22.33 0.07
C GLN A 224 -12.27 -22.96 1.42
N ASN A 225 -11.26 -23.84 1.49
CA ASN A 225 -10.92 -24.54 2.73
C ASN A 225 -9.44 -24.92 2.78
N ILE A 226 -8.92 -25.08 4.00
CA ILE A 226 -7.58 -25.59 4.28
C ILE A 226 -7.74 -26.96 4.95
N LEU A 227 -7.11 -27.99 4.38
CA LEU A 227 -7.17 -29.33 4.91
C LEU A 227 -6.05 -29.53 5.94
N ILE A 228 -6.45 -29.72 7.19
CA ILE A 228 -5.54 -29.94 8.33
C ILE A 228 -5.82 -31.31 8.92
N LYS A 229 -4.77 -32.09 9.09
CA LYS A 229 -4.81 -33.40 9.77
C LYS A 229 -3.68 -33.50 10.75
N ASP A 230 -3.97 -33.89 11.97
CA ASP A 230 -2.97 -34.03 13.05
C ASP A 230 -2.05 -32.78 13.18
N GLU A 231 -2.68 -31.59 13.21
CA GLU A 231 -2.03 -30.26 13.24
C GLU A 231 -1.08 -29.98 12.05
N ASN A 232 -1.18 -30.71 10.96
CA ASN A 232 -0.38 -30.48 9.76
C ASN A 232 -1.29 -30.12 8.58
N VAL A 233 -0.86 -29.14 7.77
CA VAL A 233 -1.50 -28.87 6.47
C VAL A 233 -1.26 -30.07 5.57
N THR A 234 -2.34 -30.54 4.92
CA THR A 234 -2.29 -31.65 3.97
C THR A 234 -2.76 -31.26 2.58
N GLY A 235 -3.40 -30.10 2.44
CA GLY A 235 -3.88 -29.59 1.18
C GLY A 235 -4.79 -28.38 1.32
N VAL A 236 -5.33 -27.96 0.19
CA VAL A 236 -6.37 -26.92 0.09
C VAL A 236 -7.49 -27.38 -0.83
N GLU A 237 -8.71 -26.98 -0.52
CA GLU A 237 -9.86 -27.09 -1.42
C GLU A 237 -10.00 -25.78 -2.19
N VAL A 238 -9.98 -25.86 -3.52
CA VAL A 238 -10.06 -24.72 -4.41
C VAL A 238 -11.30 -24.79 -5.28
N LYS A 239 -11.89 -23.64 -5.56
CA LYS A 239 -13.08 -23.48 -6.36
C LYS A 239 -12.80 -22.51 -7.51
N PRO A 240 -12.58 -23.01 -8.73
CA PRO A 240 -12.61 -22.16 -9.91
C PRO A 240 -14.02 -21.57 -10.12
N GLN A 241 -14.11 -20.39 -10.72
CA GLN A 241 -15.38 -19.71 -10.97
C GLN A 241 -16.35 -20.59 -11.77
N ASP A 242 -15.84 -21.24 -12.81
CA ASP A 242 -16.66 -21.97 -13.81
C ASP A 242 -16.49 -23.50 -13.74
N ALA A 243 -15.94 -24.05 -12.64
CA ALA A 243 -15.75 -25.49 -12.49
C ALA A 243 -16.10 -25.97 -11.08
N ALA A 244 -16.19 -27.29 -10.91
CA ALA A 244 -16.39 -27.91 -9.60
C ALA A 244 -15.18 -27.72 -8.69
N PRO A 245 -15.36 -27.66 -7.35
CA PRO A 245 -14.26 -27.65 -6.41
C PRO A 245 -13.38 -28.91 -6.56
N TYR A 246 -12.08 -28.77 -6.28
CA TYR A 246 -11.14 -29.87 -6.22
C TYR A 246 -10.07 -29.64 -5.15
N THR A 247 -9.41 -30.72 -4.74
CA THR A 247 -8.36 -30.66 -3.72
C THR A 247 -6.98 -30.64 -4.35
N VAL A 248 -6.09 -29.79 -3.79
CA VAL A 248 -4.67 -29.73 -4.13
C VAL A 248 -3.87 -30.11 -2.90
N ALA A 249 -3.08 -31.19 -3.00
CA ALA A 249 -2.22 -31.63 -1.92
C ALA A 249 -1.02 -30.70 -1.77
N THR A 250 -0.75 -30.29 -0.54
CA THR A 250 0.44 -29.53 -0.17
C THR A 250 0.71 -29.67 1.32
N ASP A 251 1.97 -29.61 1.72
CA ASP A 251 2.40 -29.55 3.11
C ASP A 251 2.95 -28.17 3.51
N ARG A 252 2.93 -27.21 2.56
CA ARG A 252 3.39 -25.82 2.77
C ARG A 252 2.45 -24.84 2.08
N LEU A 253 1.77 -24.06 2.89
CA LEU A 253 0.75 -23.11 2.46
C LEU A 253 1.07 -21.70 2.95
N ILE A 254 1.39 -20.78 2.03
CA ILE A 254 1.52 -19.35 2.34
C ILE A 254 0.17 -18.66 2.11
N LEU A 255 -0.42 -18.13 3.19
CA LEU A 255 -1.73 -17.51 3.18
C LEU A 255 -1.60 -15.98 3.10
N ALA A 256 -1.66 -15.43 1.89
CA ALA A 256 -1.41 -14.02 1.55
C ALA A 256 -2.66 -13.30 1.00
N VAL A 257 -3.82 -13.51 1.61
CA VAL A 257 -5.16 -13.15 1.09
C VAL A 257 -5.52 -11.66 1.15
N GLY A 258 -4.70 -10.82 1.80
CA GLY A 258 -5.00 -9.40 2.02
C GLY A 258 -6.08 -9.16 3.08
N HIS A 259 -6.27 -7.88 3.45
CA HIS A 259 -7.14 -7.51 4.58
C HIS A 259 -8.65 -7.55 4.25
N SER A 260 -9.04 -7.74 2.98
CA SER A 260 -10.45 -7.70 2.54
C SER A 260 -11.08 -9.07 2.35
N ALA A 261 -10.33 -10.17 2.51
CA ALA A 261 -10.81 -11.54 2.34
C ALA A 261 -11.59 -12.04 3.58
N ARG A 262 -12.73 -11.43 3.82
CA ARG A 262 -13.52 -11.59 5.05
C ARG A 262 -14.13 -12.99 5.20
N ASP A 263 -14.54 -13.58 4.10
CA ASP A 263 -14.96 -14.99 4.01
C ASP A 263 -13.82 -15.95 4.42
N THR A 264 -12.60 -15.64 4.03
CA THR A 264 -11.41 -16.41 4.44
C THR A 264 -11.17 -16.26 5.95
N PHE A 265 -11.35 -15.07 6.55
CA PHE A 265 -11.22 -14.92 8.00
C PHE A 265 -12.29 -15.72 8.75
N GLU A 266 -13.52 -15.76 8.26
CA GLU A 266 -14.60 -16.57 8.81
C GLU A 266 -14.27 -18.08 8.69
N MET A 267 -13.73 -18.51 7.57
CA MET A 267 -13.26 -19.90 7.37
C MET A 267 -12.12 -20.25 8.33
N LEU A 268 -11.10 -19.40 8.47
CA LEU A 268 -9.99 -19.62 9.41
C LEU A 268 -10.47 -19.72 10.86
N TYR A 269 -11.41 -18.86 11.22
CA TYR A 269 -12.03 -18.91 12.56
C TYR A 269 -12.76 -20.23 12.78
N SER A 270 -13.55 -20.71 11.81
CA SER A 270 -14.25 -21.99 11.89
C SER A 270 -13.33 -23.20 11.99
N LEU A 271 -12.10 -23.10 11.43
CA LEU A 271 -11.04 -24.11 11.58
C LEU A 271 -10.30 -24.04 12.91
N GLY A 272 -10.65 -23.10 13.80
CA GLY A 272 -9.97 -22.89 15.07
C GLY A 272 -8.58 -22.26 14.95
N ILE A 273 -8.21 -21.69 13.81
CA ILE A 273 -6.94 -20.98 13.65
C ILE A 273 -6.90 -19.78 14.61
N PRO A 274 -5.89 -19.68 15.48
CA PRO A 274 -5.82 -18.62 16.47
C PRO A 274 -5.72 -17.25 15.85
N MET A 275 -6.63 -16.35 16.25
CA MET A 275 -6.72 -14.97 15.77
C MET A 275 -7.01 -14.02 16.92
N GLU A 276 -6.61 -12.77 16.79
CA GLU A 276 -6.93 -11.69 17.72
C GLU A 276 -7.44 -10.45 16.99
N GLN A 277 -8.19 -9.63 17.71
CA GLN A 277 -8.59 -8.31 17.25
C GLN A 277 -7.36 -7.43 17.06
N LYS A 278 -7.36 -6.60 16.02
CA LYS A 278 -6.27 -5.68 15.74
C LYS A 278 -6.85 -4.27 15.58
N PRO A 279 -6.27 -3.23 16.23
CA PRO A 279 -6.66 -1.85 16.01
C PRO A 279 -6.39 -1.44 14.55
N PHE A 280 -7.27 -0.57 14.04
CA PHE A 280 -7.17 0.02 12.71
C PHE A 280 -7.68 1.46 12.73
N SER A 281 -7.98 2.07 11.60
CA SER A 281 -8.52 3.42 11.56
C SER A 281 -9.56 3.56 10.47
N VAL A 282 -10.53 4.43 10.71
CA VAL A 282 -11.65 4.71 9.81
C VAL A 282 -11.87 6.20 9.63
N GLY A 283 -12.51 6.60 8.54
CA GLY A 283 -12.83 7.98 8.26
C GLY A 283 -13.34 8.21 6.84
N ALA A 284 -12.85 9.27 6.19
CA ALA A 284 -13.25 9.65 4.85
C ALA A 284 -12.05 10.15 4.04
N ARG A 285 -12.16 10.17 2.72
CA ARG A 285 -11.21 10.81 1.82
C ARG A 285 -11.49 12.31 1.75
N ILE A 286 -10.44 13.12 1.93
CA ILE A 286 -10.49 14.57 1.66
C ILE A 286 -9.85 14.86 0.32
N GLU A 287 -10.53 15.68 -0.50
CA GLU A 287 -10.02 16.16 -1.79
C GLU A 287 -9.81 17.67 -1.75
N HIS A 288 -8.63 18.09 -2.21
CA HIS A 288 -8.26 19.51 -2.36
C HIS A 288 -7.76 19.76 -3.79
N PRO A 289 -7.84 20.98 -4.33
CA PRO A 289 -7.08 21.32 -5.54
C PRO A 289 -5.59 21.08 -5.34
N GLN A 290 -4.93 20.31 -6.22
CA GLN A 290 -3.51 20.01 -6.10
C GLN A 290 -2.65 21.29 -6.07
N CYS A 291 -2.99 22.29 -6.87
CA CYS A 291 -2.27 23.56 -6.92
C CYS A 291 -2.25 24.30 -5.56
N MET A 292 -3.30 24.14 -4.74
CA MET A 292 -3.33 24.69 -3.39
C MET A 292 -2.32 23.98 -2.47
N ILE A 293 -2.25 22.66 -2.56
CA ILE A 293 -1.28 21.85 -1.81
C ILE A 293 0.15 22.18 -2.24
N ASP A 294 0.39 22.33 -3.56
CA ASP A 294 1.70 22.71 -4.09
C ASP A 294 2.18 24.04 -3.53
N ARG A 295 1.29 25.05 -3.53
CA ARG A 295 1.59 26.37 -2.94
C ARG A 295 1.84 26.29 -1.44
N ALA A 296 1.04 25.53 -0.72
CA ALA A 296 1.21 25.36 0.73
C ALA A 296 2.54 24.65 1.08
N GLN A 297 3.02 23.73 0.24
CA GLN A 297 4.26 22.97 0.46
C GLN A 297 5.49 23.65 -0.11
N TYR A 298 5.42 24.21 -1.31
CA TYR A 298 6.60 24.71 -2.05
C TYR A 298 6.69 26.24 -2.13
N GLY A 299 5.64 26.97 -1.68
CA GLY A 299 5.63 28.44 -1.74
C GLY A 299 5.79 28.94 -3.18
N LYS A 300 6.78 29.84 -3.40
CA LYS A 300 7.08 30.39 -4.73
C LYS A 300 7.61 29.39 -5.75
N PHE A 301 8.06 28.21 -5.30
CA PHE A 301 8.56 27.15 -6.17
C PHE A 301 7.47 26.18 -6.64
N ALA A 302 6.20 26.40 -6.23
CA ALA A 302 5.07 25.62 -6.74
C ALA A 302 5.02 25.69 -8.27
N GLY A 303 4.87 24.52 -8.91
CA GLY A 303 4.89 24.40 -10.39
C GLY A 303 6.31 24.29 -11.00
N HIS A 304 7.36 24.24 -10.20
CA HIS A 304 8.71 24.01 -10.73
C HIS A 304 8.81 22.61 -11.35
N PRO A 305 9.28 22.46 -12.62
CA PRO A 305 9.20 21.20 -13.36
C PRO A 305 9.93 20.02 -12.69
N ASN A 306 10.96 20.30 -11.89
CA ASN A 306 11.75 19.27 -11.21
C ASN A 306 11.20 18.87 -9.82
N LEU A 307 10.11 19.49 -9.33
CA LEU A 307 9.53 19.16 -8.03
C LEU A 307 8.42 18.10 -8.10
N GLY A 308 7.62 18.12 -9.17
CA GLY A 308 6.40 17.32 -9.24
C GLY A 308 5.30 17.80 -8.27
N ALA A 309 4.21 17.07 -8.21
CA ALA A 309 3.09 17.36 -7.32
C ALA A 309 3.48 17.16 -5.85
N ALA A 310 3.13 18.12 -5.00
CA ALA A 310 3.42 18.08 -3.58
C ALA A 310 2.58 17.04 -2.85
N ASP A 311 3.19 16.38 -1.87
CA ASP A 311 2.52 15.49 -0.94
C ASP A 311 2.55 16.06 0.50
N TYR A 312 1.73 15.49 1.37
CA TYR A 312 1.76 15.78 2.80
C TYR A 312 1.49 14.53 3.65
N LYS A 313 1.96 14.57 4.89
CA LYS A 313 1.63 13.62 5.94
C LYS A 313 1.40 14.39 7.22
N LEU A 314 0.16 14.37 7.72
CA LEU A 314 -0.26 15.08 8.90
C LEU A 314 -0.74 14.09 9.97
N ALA A 315 -0.43 14.39 11.22
CA ALA A 315 -0.93 13.64 12.37
C ALA A 315 -1.12 14.60 13.54
N VAL A 316 -2.18 14.41 14.28
CA VAL A 316 -2.51 15.15 15.49
C VAL A 316 -3.05 14.18 16.55
N HIS A 317 -2.84 14.50 17.81
CA HIS A 317 -3.46 13.82 18.94
C HIS A 317 -4.47 14.78 19.58
N LEU A 318 -5.65 14.27 19.85
CA LEU A 318 -6.73 15.02 20.49
C LEU A 318 -6.60 14.93 22.00
N GLU A 319 -7.27 15.83 22.73
CA GLU A 319 -7.25 15.85 24.20
C GLU A 319 -7.82 14.56 24.82
N ASN A 320 -8.73 13.88 24.12
CA ASN A 320 -9.26 12.58 24.52
C ASN A 320 -8.32 11.38 24.22
N GLY A 321 -7.09 11.64 23.80
CA GLY A 321 -6.07 10.63 23.47
C GLY A 321 -6.18 10.01 22.09
N ARG A 322 -7.25 10.27 21.31
CA ARG A 322 -7.39 9.70 19.95
C ARG A 322 -6.42 10.34 18.96
N GLY A 323 -5.81 9.50 18.14
CA GLY A 323 -5.01 9.94 17.01
C GLY A 323 -5.89 10.20 15.79
N VAL A 324 -5.66 11.36 15.13
CA VAL A 324 -6.22 11.66 13.80
C VAL A 324 -5.07 11.92 12.85
N TYR A 325 -5.06 11.27 11.69
CA TYR A 325 -3.95 11.40 10.76
C TYR A 325 -4.38 11.27 9.31
N THR A 326 -3.55 11.80 8.40
CA THR A 326 -3.72 11.58 6.97
C THR A 326 -3.02 10.30 6.54
N PHE A 327 -3.71 9.50 5.71
CA PHE A 327 -3.21 8.23 5.22
C PHE A 327 -3.31 8.16 3.71
N CYS A 328 -2.38 7.44 3.08
CA CYS A 328 -2.35 7.19 1.64
C CYS A 328 -2.71 8.43 0.80
N MET A 329 -2.03 9.57 1.10
CA MET A 329 -2.21 10.80 0.31
C MET A 329 -1.76 10.55 -1.13
N CYS A 330 -2.62 10.84 -2.09
CA CYS A 330 -2.44 10.63 -3.52
C CYS A 330 -2.38 12.00 -4.23
N PRO A 331 -1.18 12.51 -4.51
CA PRO A 331 -1.02 13.77 -5.25
C PRO A 331 -1.54 13.64 -6.67
N GLY A 332 -2.19 14.68 -7.20
CA GLY A 332 -2.73 14.69 -8.56
C GLY A 332 -3.51 13.42 -8.87
N GLY A 333 -4.35 12.98 -7.93
CA GLY A 333 -5.02 11.69 -7.97
C GLY A 333 -6.53 11.76 -7.82
N SER A 334 -7.15 10.59 -7.74
CA SER A 334 -8.60 10.44 -7.65
C SER A 334 -9.01 9.60 -6.46
N VAL A 335 -10.17 9.88 -5.90
CA VAL A 335 -10.88 8.98 -4.99
C VAL A 335 -11.58 7.91 -5.84
N VAL A 336 -11.55 6.66 -5.40
CA VAL A 336 -12.08 5.53 -6.17
C VAL A 336 -12.97 4.63 -5.33
N ALA A 337 -13.95 3.98 -5.99
CA ALA A 337 -14.78 2.96 -5.39
C ALA A 337 -13.97 1.67 -5.21
N ALA A 338 -13.83 1.21 -3.96
CA ALA A 338 -13.04 0.05 -3.58
C ALA A 338 -13.84 -1.03 -2.86
N ALA A 339 -15.15 -1.08 -3.09
CA ALA A 339 -16.04 -2.10 -2.57
C ALA A 339 -15.62 -3.51 -3.05
N SER A 340 -15.86 -4.52 -2.21
CA SER A 340 -15.64 -5.93 -2.53
C SER A 340 -16.76 -6.85 -2.05
N GLU A 341 -17.73 -6.31 -1.33
CA GLU A 341 -18.93 -7.04 -0.88
C GLU A 341 -20.19 -6.30 -1.36
N PRO A 342 -21.21 -7.00 -1.87
CA PRO A 342 -22.46 -6.39 -2.30
C PRO A 342 -23.14 -5.62 -1.16
N GLY A 343 -23.75 -4.45 -1.47
CA GLY A 343 -24.44 -3.63 -0.50
C GLY A 343 -23.52 -2.93 0.52
N ARG A 344 -22.23 -2.81 0.22
CA ARG A 344 -21.22 -2.14 1.08
C ARG A 344 -20.36 -1.21 0.25
N LEU A 345 -20.16 0.00 0.74
CA LEU A 345 -19.38 1.04 0.05
C LEU A 345 -18.06 1.27 0.77
N VAL A 346 -16.98 1.33 -0.01
CA VAL A 346 -15.64 1.65 0.47
C VAL A 346 -14.98 2.61 -0.51
N THR A 347 -14.34 3.65 0.03
CA THR A 347 -13.50 4.56 -0.75
C THR A 347 -12.01 4.22 -0.58
N ASN A 348 -11.23 4.52 -1.60
CA ASN A 348 -9.77 4.52 -1.56
C ASN A 348 -9.25 5.62 -2.48
N GLY A 349 -7.93 5.79 -2.61
CA GLY A 349 -7.32 6.76 -3.50
C GLY A 349 -6.27 6.14 -4.39
N MET A 350 -6.11 6.71 -5.58
CA MET A 350 -5.07 6.34 -6.53
C MET A 350 -4.49 7.57 -7.22
N SER A 351 -3.30 7.42 -7.79
CA SER A 351 -2.69 8.39 -8.73
C SER A 351 -1.98 7.66 -9.84
N ASN A 352 -1.92 8.29 -11.00
CA ASN A 352 -1.00 7.91 -12.07
C ASN A 352 0.45 8.23 -11.66
N PHE A 353 1.42 7.66 -12.35
CA PHE A 353 2.83 7.96 -12.14
C PHE A 353 3.13 9.47 -12.27
N ALA A 354 2.54 10.12 -13.27
CA ALA A 354 2.73 11.55 -13.51
C ALA A 354 2.12 12.47 -12.44
N ARG A 355 1.17 11.97 -11.62
CA ARG A 355 0.49 12.74 -10.57
C ARG A 355 -0.02 14.10 -11.03
N ASN A 356 -0.61 14.13 -12.24
CA ASN A 356 -1.01 15.34 -12.95
C ASN A 356 -2.53 15.62 -12.95
N GLY A 357 -3.28 14.96 -12.08
CA GLY A 357 -4.70 15.24 -11.86
C GLY A 357 -4.94 16.56 -11.15
N GLU A 358 -6.15 17.09 -11.25
CA GLU A 358 -6.55 18.38 -10.67
C GLU A 358 -6.56 18.37 -9.14
N ASN A 359 -6.92 17.23 -8.54
CA ASN A 359 -7.08 17.09 -7.10
C ASN A 359 -5.92 16.32 -6.46
N ALA A 360 -5.58 16.73 -5.24
CA ALA A 360 -4.90 15.93 -4.25
C ALA A 360 -5.92 15.25 -3.35
N ASN A 361 -5.77 13.99 -3.01
CA ASN A 361 -6.64 13.35 -2.02
C ASN A 361 -5.86 12.57 -0.96
N ALA A 362 -6.42 12.48 0.24
CA ALA A 362 -5.89 11.67 1.33
C ALA A 362 -7.04 11.16 2.20
N ALA A 363 -6.89 10.01 2.82
CA ALA A 363 -7.78 9.64 3.90
C ALA A 363 -7.49 10.50 5.15
N ILE A 364 -8.53 11.00 5.81
CA ILE A 364 -8.48 11.48 7.20
C ILE A 364 -9.03 10.35 8.05
N LEU A 365 -8.18 9.78 8.87
CA LEU A 365 -8.49 8.58 9.66
C LEU A 365 -8.39 8.85 11.14
N VAL A 366 -9.32 8.26 11.87
CA VAL A 366 -9.40 8.23 13.32
C VAL A 366 -9.09 6.82 13.80
N GLY A 367 -8.20 6.67 14.77
CA GLY A 367 -7.87 5.37 15.37
C GLY A 367 -9.09 4.78 16.07
N VAL A 368 -9.33 3.49 15.82
CA VAL A 368 -10.32 2.66 16.51
C VAL A 368 -9.63 1.46 17.13
N GLU A 369 -9.97 1.22 18.39
CA GLU A 369 -9.37 0.19 19.23
C GLU A 369 -10.38 -0.95 19.48
N PRO A 370 -9.94 -2.13 19.96
CA PRO A 370 -10.84 -3.26 20.24
C PRO A 370 -12.06 -2.90 21.07
N GLN A 371 -11.94 -2.01 22.07
CA GLN A 371 -13.07 -1.55 22.88
C GLN A 371 -14.16 -0.80 22.10
N ASP A 372 -13.83 -0.24 20.94
CA ASP A 372 -14.79 0.45 20.07
C ASP A 372 -15.63 -0.52 19.22
N PHE A 373 -15.22 -1.79 19.10
CA PHE A 373 -15.91 -2.76 18.27
C PHE A 373 -17.20 -3.29 18.90
N GLY A 374 -17.30 -3.24 20.24
CA GLY A 374 -18.49 -3.61 21.00
C GLY A 374 -18.66 -5.11 21.23
N ASP A 375 -17.64 -5.92 20.93
CA ASP A 375 -17.63 -7.37 21.10
C ASP A 375 -16.18 -7.86 21.28
N GLU A 376 -15.97 -8.95 22.04
CA GLU A 376 -14.67 -9.61 22.22
C GLU A 376 -14.34 -10.64 21.13
N HIS A 377 -15.28 -10.92 20.23
CA HIS A 377 -15.07 -11.88 19.13
C HIS A 377 -13.88 -11.46 18.27
N PRO A 378 -12.94 -12.36 17.88
CA PRO A 378 -11.75 -12.01 17.09
C PRO A 378 -12.05 -11.25 15.79
N LEU A 379 -13.24 -11.45 15.19
CA LEU A 379 -13.70 -10.79 13.98
C LEU A 379 -14.54 -9.52 14.24
N ALA A 380 -14.68 -9.05 15.47
CA ALA A 380 -15.55 -7.90 15.79
C ALA A 380 -15.15 -6.64 15.04
N GLY A 381 -13.84 -6.39 14.86
CA GLY A 381 -13.34 -5.27 14.03
C GLY A 381 -13.78 -5.38 12.56
N MET A 382 -13.83 -6.58 12.00
CA MET A 382 -14.35 -6.82 10.66
C MET A 382 -15.86 -6.51 10.57
N TYR A 383 -16.63 -6.91 11.57
CA TYR A 383 -18.06 -6.61 11.62
C TYR A 383 -18.32 -5.12 11.84
N PHE A 384 -17.47 -4.43 12.61
CA PHE A 384 -17.50 -2.97 12.74
C PHE A 384 -17.31 -2.29 11.38
N GLN A 385 -16.30 -2.68 10.59
CA GLN A 385 -16.12 -2.16 9.22
C GLN A 385 -17.34 -2.40 8.35
N ARG A 386 -17.91 -3.62 8.36
CA ARG A 386 -19.11 -3.98 7.57
C ARG A 386 -20.30 -3.09 7.89
N ARG A 387 -20.54 -2.75 9.16
CA ARG A 387 -21.63 -1.82 9.55
C ARG A 387 -21.44 -0.45 8.90
N LEU A 388 -20.25 0.14 9.01
CA LEU A 388 -19.96 1.45 8.43
C LEU A 388 -20.10 1.45 6.90
N GLU A 389 -19.61 0.40 6.25
CA GLU A 389 -19.69 0.23 4.81
C GLU A 389 -21.14 0.07 4.30
N SER A 390 -22.01 -0.61 5.08
CA SER A 390 -23.43 -0.75 4.77
C SER A 390 -24.18 0.57 4.98
N GLU A 391 -23.89 1.32 6.06
CA GLU A 391 -24.49 2.63 6.27
C GLU A 391 -24.07 3.63 5.19
N ALA A 392 -22.79 3.65 4.80
CA ALA A 392 -22.34 4.49 3.70
C ALA A 392 -23.02 4.13 2.37
N PHE A 393 -23.24 2.84 2.10
CA PHE A 393 -23.99 2.38 0.92
C PHE A 393 -25.43 2.88 0.95
N ARG A 394 -26.13 2.76 2.08
CA ARG A 394 -27.49 3.26 2.28
C ARG A 394 -27.59 4.77 2.08
N VAL A 395 -26.72 5.56 2.73
CA VAL A 395 -26.70 7.03 2.64
C VAL A 395 -26.32 7.49 1.23
N GLY A 396 -25.46 6.74 0.53
CA GLY A 396 -25.10 6.99 -0.87
C GLY A 396 -26.24 6.79 -1.87
N GLY A 397 -27.35 6.11 -1.49
CA GLY A 397 -28.49 5.85 -2.35
C GLY A 397 -28.55 4.45 -2.92
N GLU A 398 -27.84 3.48 -2.31
CA GLU A 398 -27.85 2.05 -2.63
C GLU A 398 -27.43 1.69 -4.08
N ASN A 399 -26.63 2.56 -4.69
CA ASN A 399 -26.17 2.45 -6.07
C ASN A 399 -24.65 2.64 -6.25
N TYR A 400 -23.89 2.51 -5.15
CA TYR A 400 -22.45 2.79 -5.05
C TYR A 400 -22.04 4.25 -5.29
N PHE A 401 -22.97 5.19 -5.29
CA PHE A 401 -22.62 6.61 -5.15
C PHE A 401 -22.13 6.86 -3.72
N ALA A 402 -21.00 7.54 -3.59
CA ALA A 402 -20.42 7.77 -2.28
C ALA A 402 -21.06 8.96 -1.56
N PRO A 403 -21.35 8.85 -0.25
CA PRO A 403 -21.67 10.00 0.59
C PRO A 403 -20.57 11.05 0.51
N VAL A 404 -20.94 12.30 0.20
CA VAL A 404 -19.98 13.41 0.10
C VAL A 404 -20.48 14.62 0.88
N GLN A 405 -19.55 15.32 1.53
CA GLN A 405 -19.84 16.55 2.26
C GLN A 405 -18.71 17.56 2.08
N ARG A 406 -19.04 18.85 1.90
CA ARG A 406 -18.04 19.93 1.91
C ARG A 406 -17.46 20.08 3.32
N VAL A 407 -16.17 20.36 3.41
CA VAL A 407 -15.49 20.55 4.70
C VAL A 407 -16.14 21.64 5.55
N GLU A 408 -16.57 22.77 4.94
CA GLU A 408 -17.25 23.84 5.65
C GLU A 408 -18.55 23.36 6.31
N ASP A 409 -19.38 22.61 5.56
CA ASP A 409 -20.66 22.09 6.03
C ASP A 409 -20.46 21.01 7.11
N PHE A 410 -19.46 20.13 6.93
CA PHE A 410 -19.09 19.14 7.92
C PHE A 410 -18.64 19.76 9.25
N LEU A 411 -17.83 20.83 9.20
CA LEU A 411 -17.40 21.55 10.39
C LEU A 411 -18.55 22.25 11.10
N LYS A 412 -19.56 22.72 10.35
CA LYS A 412 -20.79 23.36 10.86
C LYS A 412 -21.88 22.37 11.26
N ARG A 413 -21.69 21.05 11.03
CA ARG A 413 -22.69 19.99 11.29
C ARG A 413 -24.00 20.20 10.51
N VAL A 414 -23.91 20.66 9.28
CA VAL A 414 -25.07 20.85 8.40
C VAL A 414 -24.90 20.03 7.12
N PRO A 415 -25.96 19.47 6.54
CA PRO A 415 -25.87 18.70 5.31
C PRO A 415 -25.41 19.57 4.15
N THR A 416 -24.55 19.03 3.28
CA THR A 416 -24.22 19.64 2.00
C THR A 416 -25.40 19.46 1.03
N LYS A 417 -25.84 20.56 0.42
CA LYS A 417 -26.89 20.57 -0.61
C LYS A 417 -26.31 20.75 -2.00
N LEU A 418 -25.27 21.56 -2.11
CA LEU A 418 -24.61 21.91 -3.36
C LEU A 418 -23.08 21.82 -3.16
N LEU A 419 -22.40 21.27 -4.14
CA LEU A 419 -20.94 21.25 -4.17
C LEU A 419 -20.40 22.63 -4.58
N GLY A 420 -19.19 22.96 -4.08
CA GLY A 420 -18.50 24.20 -4.41
C GLY A 420 -17.54 24.04 -5.62
N ASP A 421 -16.39 24.71 -5.54
CA ASP A 421 -15.40 24.76 -6.62
C ASP A 421 -14.66 23.41 -6.83
N VAL A 422 -14.52 22.60 -5.80
CA VAL A 422 -13.85 21.30 -5.89
C VAL A 422 -14.81 20.28 -6.50
N LYS A 423 -14.42 19.71 -7.63
CA LYS A 423 -15.20 18.65 -8.28
C LYS A 423 -14.80 17.29 -7.71
N PRO A 424 -15.76 16.44 -7.31
CA PRO A 424 -15.46 15.10 -6.83
C PRO A 424 -14.86 14.25 -7.96
N THR A 425 -13.84 13.46 -7.62
CA THR A 425 -13.21 12.52 -8.59
C THR A 425 -13.75 11.10 -8.48
N TYR A 426 -14.56 10.80 -7.47
CA TYR A 426 -15.11 9.47 -7.22
C TYR A 426 -16.09 9.04 -8.30
N LEU A 427 -15.91 7.81 -8.80
CA LEU A 427 -16.81 7.13 -9.72
C LEU A 427 -17.39 5.87 -9.03
N PRO A 428 -18.67 5.54 -9.23
CA PRO A 428 -19.64 5.99 -10.26
C PRO A 428 -20.27 7.37 -10.05
N GLY A 429 -20.19 7.96 -8.87
CA GLY A 429 -20.76 9.27 -8.55
C GLY A 429 -20.88 9.50 -7.06
N VAL A 430 -21.32 10.69 -6.66
CA VAL A 430 -21.45 11.08 -5.26
C VAL A 430 -22.85 11.56 -4.91
N THR A 431 -23.25 11.38 -3.64
CA THR A 431 -24.50 11.88 -3.06
C THR A 431 -24.19 12.91 -1.98
N PRO A 432 -24.46 14.20 -2.20
CA PRO A 432 -24.32 15.21 -1.15
C PRO A 432 -25.23 14.92 0.04
N CYS A 433 -24.67 14.91 1.25
CA CYS A 433 -25.39 14.52 2.46
C CYS A 433 -24.78 15.14 3.74
N ASN A 434 -25.18 14.64 4.91
CA ASN A 434 -24.48 14.81 6.18
C ASN A 434 -23.71 13.52 6.50
N LEU A 435 -22.39 13.57 6.66
CA LEU A 435 -21.58 12.38 6.98
C LEU A 435 -21.82 11.85 8.39
N ASP A 436 -22.45 12.61 9.29
CA ASP A 436 -22.92 12.09 10.58
C ASP A 436 -23.96 10.96 10.42
N ASP A 437 -24.62 10.87 9.25
CA ASP A 437 -25.59 9.82 8.95
C ASP A 437 -24.95 8.44 8.66
N CYS A 438 -23.62 8.38 8.47
CA CYS A 438 -22.89 7.13 8.18
C CYS A 438 -21.58 6.94 8.97
N LEU A 439 -21.12 7.97 9.70
CA LEU A 439 -19.95 7.87 10.57
C LEU A 439 -20.39 7.82 12.02
N PRO A 440 -19.75 7.02 12.89
CA PRO A 440 -19.98 7.10 14.34
C PRO A 440 -19.63 8.50 14.88
N ASP A 441 -20.40 8.99 15.85
CA ASP A 441 -20.23 10.33 16.45
C ASP A 441 -18.78 10.60 16.85
N PHE A 442 -18.13 9.66 17.54
CA PHE A 442 -16.76 9.83 18.01
C PHE A 442 -15.74 9.93 16.85
N VAL A 443 -16.03 9.31 15.69
CA VAL A 443 -15.20 9.40 14.48
C VAL A 443 -15.40 10.77 13.84
N ALA A 444 -16.66 11.16 13.60
CA ALA A 444 -16.99 12.44 12.98
C ALA A 444 -16.46 13.63 13.80
N ASP A 445 -16.63 13.60 15.13
CA ASP A 445 -16.14 14.65 16.04
C ASP A 445 -14.61 14.71 16.09
N SER A 446 -13.96 13.57 16.10
CA SER A 446 -12.50 13.50 16.03
C SER A 446 -11.97 14.06 14.68
N MET A 447 -12.63 13.73 13.57
CA MET A 447 -12.28 14.30 12.26
C MET A 447 -12.41 15.81 12.22
N ARG A 448 -13.51 16.39 12.76
CA ARG A 448 -13.71 17.86 12.84
C ARG A 448 -12.56 18.55 13.57
N GLN A 449 -12.24 18.06 14.77
CA GLN A 449 -11.11 18.58 15.56
C GLN A 449 -9.78 18.39 14.82
N GLY A 450 -9.57 17.20 14.23
CA GLY A 450 -8.38 16.85 13.46
C GLY A 450 -8.16 17.79 12.28
N ILE A 451 -9.20 18.10 11.48
CA ILE A 451 -9.12 19.01 10.32
C ILE A 451 -8.67 20.41 10.78
N LEU A 452 -9.25 20.95 11.85
CA LEU A 452 -8.87 22.27 12.36
C LEU A 452 -7.42 22.31 12.87
N LEU A 453 -6.95 21.26 13.57
CA LEU A 453 -5.59 21.16 14.05
C LEU A 453 -4.59 20.95 12.89
N MET A 454 -4.96 20.18 11.88
CA MET A 454 -4.13 19.95 10.68
C MET A 454 -4.01 21.23 9.84
N ASN A 455 -5.03 22.06 9.81
CA ASN A 455 -4.97 23.36 9.12
C ASN A 455 -3.89 24.29 9.70
N ARG A 456 -3.57 24.16 10.98
CA ARG A 456 -2.45 24.91 11.61
C ARG A 456 -1.07 24.42 11.11
N LYS A 457 -0.99 23.15 10.64
CA LYS A 457 0.24 22.55 10.12
C LYS A 457 0.39 22.72 8.61
N LEU A 458 -0.73 22.70 7.88
CA LEU A 458 -0.81 22.88 6.43
C LEU A 458 -1.91 23.90 6.13
N ASN A 459 -1.51 25.12 5.84
CA ASN A 459 -2.45 26.21 5.57
C ASN A 459 -3.37 25.86 4.39
N GLY A 460 -4.68 26.03 4.56
CA GLY A 460 -5.70 25.67 3.59
C GLY A 460 -6.22 24.23 3.72
N PHE A 461 -5.74 23.42 4.67
CA PHE A 461 -6.24 22.06 4.86
C PHE A 461 -7.74 22.01 5.22
N SER A 462 -8.27 23.02 5.90
CA SER A 462 -9.70 23.18 6.18
C SER A 462 -10.43 24.05 5.13
N TYR A 463 -9.95 24.07 3.87
CA TYR A 463 -10.60 24.78 2.78
C TYR A 463 -12.09 24.41 2.70
N GLY A 464 -12.98 25.40 2.68
CA GLY A 464 -14.42 25.18 2.83
C GLY A 464 -15.03 24.29 1.75
N ASP A 465 -14.55 24.42 0.51
CA ASP A 465 -15.04 23.66 -0.63
C ASP A 465 -14.31 22.31 -0.83
N ALA A 466 -13.27 22.01 -0.03
CA ALA A 466 -12.69 20.67 -0.02
C ALA A 466 -13.79 19.62 0.28
N LEU A 467 -13.69 18.45 -0.33
CA LEU A 467 -14.71 17.42 -0.25
C LEU A 467 -14.27 16.26 0.65
N LEU A 468 -15.16 15.84 1.54
CA LEU A 468 -15.03 14.61 2.31
C LEU A 468 -15.91 13.54 1.65
N THR A 469 -15.31 12.48 1.14
CA THR A 469 -15.99 11.34 0.50
C THR A 469 -15.85 10.10 1.39
N ALA A 470 -16.97 9.60 1.91
CA ALA A 470 -17.00 8.49 2.88
C ALA A 470 -17.42 7.17 2.23
N VAL A 471 -17.06 6.06 2.79
CA VAL A 471 -16.29 5.80 4.01
C VAL A 471 -14.99 5.09 3.66
N GLU A 472 -13.89 5.44 4.28
CA GLU A 472 -12.64 4.68 4.23
C GLU A 472 -12.49 3.89 5.51
N THR A 473 -12.64 2.55 5.42
CA THR A 473 -12.65 1.62 6.55
C THR A 473 -11.50 0.63 6.52
N ARG A 474 -10.81 0.51 5.39
CA ARG A 474 -9.84 -0.55 5.15
C ARG A 474 -8.41 -0.05 5.13
N SER A 475 -8.05 0.77 6.11
CA SER A 475 -6.68 1.29 6.27
C SER A 475 -5.67 0.19 6.66
N SER A 476 -6.14 -0.90 7.27
CA SER A 476 -5.32 -2.03 7.72
C SER A 476 -6.23 -3.23 8.04
N SER A 477 -5.66 -4.43 8.21
CA SER A 477 -6.42 -5.60 8.65
C SER A 477 -7.02 -5.37 10.04
N PRO A 478 -8.31 -5.71 10.24
CA PRO A 478 -8.94 -5.65 11.57
C PRO A 478 -8.62 -6.88 12.44
N VAL A 479 -7.89 -7.85 11.88
CA VAL A 479 -7.59 -9.14 12.49
C VAL A 479 -6.10 -9.41 12.39
N ARG A 480 -5.55 -10.09 13.39
CA ARG A 480 -4.23 -10.71 13.31
C ARG A 480 -4.38 -12.23 13.42
N VAL A 481 -3.87 -12.96 12.44
CA VAL A 481 -3.77 -14.42 12.47
C VAL A 481 -2.45 -14.79 13.15
N LEU A 482 -2.52 -15.45 14.30
CA LEU A 482 -1.35 -15.67 15.15
C LEU A 482 -0.37 -16.68 14.52
N ARG A 483 0.92 -16.33 14.56
CA ARG A 483 2.02 -17.17 14.08
C ARG A 483 3.23 -17.08 15.02
N GLY A 484 4.03 -18.14 15.04
CA GLY A 484 5.25 -18.21 15.82
C GLY A 484 6.44 -17.49 15.15
N GLU A 485 7.61 -17.55 15.79
CA GLU A 485 8.86 -16.97 15.26
C GLU A 485 9.30 -17.60 13.93
N ASN A 486 8.95 -18.86 13.71
CA ASN A 486 9.14 -19.57 12.45
C ASN A 486 8.12 -19.21 11.37
N LEU A 487 7.30 -18.19 11.59
CA LEU A 487 6.23 -17.67 10.74
C LEU A 487 5.09 -18.66 10.46
N GLN A 488 5.05 -19.82 11.10
CA GLN A 488 3.95 -20.77 10.99
C GLN A 488 2.82 -20.44 11.97
N SER A 489 1.59 -20.80 11.59
CA SER A 489 0.43 -20.74 12.48
C SER A 489 0.71 -21.49 13.79
N LEU A 490 0.18 -20.98 14.89
CA LEU A 490 0.33 -21.64 16.20
C LEU A 490 -0.40 -22.99 16.30
N LEU A 491 -1.40 -23.22 15.44
CA LEU A 491 -2.17 -24.47 15.42
C LEU A 491 -1.69 -25.42 14.31
N ALA A 492 -1.43 -24.91 13.10
CA ALA A 492 -1.25 -25.73 11.91
C ALA A 492 0.17 -25.61 11.37
N LYS A 493 0.98 -26.67 11.49
CA LYS A 493 2.30 -26.77 10.86
C LYS A 493 2.16 -26.77 9.35
N GLY A 494 3.06 -26.04 8.69
CA GLY A 494 2.99 -25.84 7.23
C GLY A 494 2.07 -24.73 6.77
N LEU A 495 1.28 -24.09 7.65
CA LEU A 495 0.51 -22.89 7.36
C LEU A 495 1.32 -21.63 7.74
N PHE A 496 1.53 -20.72 6.78
CA PHE A 496 2.28 -19.47 6.95
C PHE A 496 1.33 -18.27 6.72
N PRO A 497 0.68 -17.74 7.78
CA PRO A 497 -0.09 -16.50 7.68
C PRO A 497 0.82 -15.34 7.28
N CYS A 498 0.51 -14.64 6.19
CA CYS A 498 1.44 -13.75 5.53
C CYS A 498 0.81 -12.41 5.15
N GLY A 499 1.61 -11.35 5.25
CA GLY A 499 1.30 -10.04 4.73
C GLY A 499 0.28 -9.26 5.53
N GLU A 500 -0.43 -8.35 4.84
CA GLU A 500 -1.36 -7.42 5.46
C GLU A 500 -2.63 -8.11 5.98
N GLY A 501 -3.13 -9.13 5.26
CA GLY A 501 -4.29 -9.90 5.69
C GLY A 501 -4.07 -10.60 7.03
N ALA A 502 -2.89 -11.15 7.23
CA ALA A 502 -2.50 -11.77 8.49
C ALA A 502 -2.15 -10.77 9.61
N GLY A 503 -2.15 -9.46 9.33
CA GLY A 503 -1.93 -8.40 10.32
C GLY A 503 -0.46 -8.02 10.57
N TYR A 504 0.48 -8.47 9.71
CA TYR A 504 1.94 -8.26 9.90
C TYR A 504 2.56 -7.24 8.95
N ALA A 505 1.80 -6.68 8.04
CA ALA A 505 2.26 -5.67 7.09
C ALA A 505 1.21 -4.57 6.90
N GLY A 506 1.63 -3.45 6.31
CA GLY A 506 0.76 -2.34 5.90
C GLY A 506 1.37 -1.62 4.70
N GLY A 507 0.98 -2.02 3.48
CA GLY A 507 1.46 -1.46 2.22
C GLY A 507 2.38 -2.40 1.43
N ILE A 508 2.68 -2.03 0.17
CA ILE A 508 3.29 -2.88 -0.84
C ILE A 508 4.64 -3.48 -0.38
N ILE A 509 5.58 -2.64 0.05
CA ILE A 509 6.93 -3.12 0.41
C ILE A 509 6.91 -4.03 1.64
N SER A 510 6.22 -3.64 2.71
CA SER A 510 6.19 -4.45 3.93
C SER A 510 5.49 -5.79 3.71
N ALA A 511 4.43 -5.82 2.88
CA ALA A 511 3.75 -7.06 2.50
C ALA A 511 4.65 -7.95 1.64
N ALA A 512 5.35 -7.39 0.65
CA ALA A 512 6.31 -8.12 -0.18
C ALA A 512 7.48 -8.69 0.65
N VAL A 513 8.04 -7.91 1.58
CA VAL A 513 9.10 -8.35 2.51
C VAL A 513 8.61 -9.51 3.38
N ASP A 514 7.38 -9.45 3.89
CA ASP A 514 6.82 -10.55 4.69
C ASP A 514 6.60 -11.81 3.83
N GLY A 515 6.18 -11.64 2.57
CA GLY A 515 6.10 -12.72 1.58
C GLY A 515 7.45 -13.38 1.33
N ILE A 516 8.51 -12.59 1.15
CA ILE A 516 9.89 -13.11 1.01
C ILE A 516 10.29 -13.92 2.25
N LYS A 517 10.05 -13.40 3.45
CA LYS A 517 10.35 -14.10 4.71
C LYS A 517 9.64 -15.45 4.82
N CYS A 518 8.35 -15.50 4.49
CA CYS A 518 7.59 -16.75 4.50
C CYS A 518 8.15 -17.74 3.47
N ALA A 519 8.49 -17.28 2.27
CA ALA A 519 9.11 -18.11 1.24
C ALA A 519 10.46 -18.67 1.68
N GLU A 520 11.31 -17.85 2.31
CA GLU A 520 12.60 -18.28 2.87
C GLU A 520 12.42 -19.39 3.91
N GLN A 521 11.42 -19.24 4.82
CA GLN A 521 11.10 -20.28 5.79
C GLN A 521 10.62 -21.58 5.12
N VAL A 522 9.82 -21.51 4.07
CA VAL A 522 9.37 -22.67 3.30
C VAL A 522 10.55 -23.38 2.63
N ILE A 523 11.52 -22.62 2.07
CA ILE A 523 12.70 -23.18 1.40
C ILE A 523 13.64 -23.87 2.41
N LEU A 524 13.83 -23.25 3.58
CA LEU A 524 14.76 -23.73 4.61
C LEU A 524 14.17 -24.81 5.52
N ALA A 525 12.84 -24.93 5.58
CA ALA A 525 12.19 -25.96 6.39
C ALA A 525 12.52 -27.36 5.87
N PRO A 526 12.76 -28.33 6.76
CA PRO A 526 13.07 -29.69 6.39
C PRO A 526 11.91 -30.40 5.67
#